data_a691c208ec804abb8765ee2eb035473d
#
_entry.id   a691c208ec804abb8765ee2eb035473d
#
_cell.length_a   1.000
_cell.length_b   1.000
_cell.length_c   1.000
_cell.angle_alpha   90.00
_cell.angle_beta   90.00
_cell.angle_gamma   90.00
#
_symmetry.space_group_name_H-M   'P 1'
#
loop_
_entity.id
_entity.type
_entity.pdbx_description
1 polymer ?
#
loop_
_entity_poly.entity_id
_entity_poly.type
_entity_poly.pdbx_seq_one_letter_code
_entity_poly.pdbx_strand_id
1 'polypeptide(L)'
;TALRQLSVNKAKSLPGFELGYRLNTAAGGERFNGFLVGISIPLFSNRNYIKQAKAQTRYTEMQLESTSFTVESGLQQLYNQSIALKSSMDEYQDVLKSQNSLALLNKAIQSGQISMIEYFVDVTTYYQSMQNYLQLQNQYQKVMAQLYKYKL
;
A
#
# COMPACT_ATOMS: atom_id res chain seq x y z
N THR A 1 -17.01 8.46 -2.26
CA THR A 1 -17.47 9.69 -1.59
C THR A 1 -17.37 10.92 -2.50
N ALA A 2 -16.29 11.12 -3.27
CA ALA A 2 -16.13 12.26 -4.20
C ALA A 2 -17.19 12.27 -5.31
N LEU A 3 -17.53 11.12 -5.89
CA LEU A 3 -18.59 10.98 -6.90
C LEU A 3 -19.98 11.35 -6.34
N ARG A 4 -20.28 10.97 -5.09
CA ARG A 4 -21.54 11.37 -4.44
C ARG A 4 -21.60 12.88 -4.24
N GLN A 5 -20.49 13.51 -3.84
CA GLN A 5 -20.39 14.97 -3.69
C GLN A 5 -20.64 15.70 -5.01
N LEU A 6 -20.08 15.18 -6.12
CA LEU A 6 -20.33 15.70 -7.45
C LEU A 6 -21.81 15.59 -7.84
N SER A 7 -22.46 14.45 -7.56
CA SER A 7 -23.89 14.25 -7.81
C SER A 7 -24.77 15.21 -7.00
N VAL A 8 -24.46 15.41 -5.72
CA VAL A 8 -25.17 16.39 -4.86
C VAL A 8 -25.00 17.81 -5.37
N ASN A 9 -23.80 18.21 -5.78
CA ASN A 9 -23.53 19.54 -6.32
C ASN A 9 -24.23 19.77 -7.67
N LYS A 10 -24.37 18.74 -8.49
CA LYS A 10 -25.19 18.80 -9.72
C LYS A 10 -26.68 18.94 -9.41
N ALA A 11 -27.18 18.18 -8.43
CA ALA A 11 -28.59 18.25 -8.03
C ALA A 11 -28.97 19.63 -7.47
N LYS A 12 -28.06 20.28 -6.72
CA LYS A 12 -28.26 21.67 -6.22
C LYS A 12 -28.31 22.73 -7.35
N SER A 13 -27.95 22.39 -8.55
CA SER A 13 -28.04 23.28 -9.73
C SER A 13 -29.40 23.19 -10.44
N LEU A 14 -30.27 22.27 -10.03
CA LEU A 14 -31.62 22.17 -10.56
C LEU A 14 -32.51 23.25 -9.92
N PRO A 15 -33.57 23.70 -10.64
CA PRO A 15 -34.55 24.62 -10.09
C PRO A 15 -35.21 24.03 -8.84
N GLY A 16 -35.25 24.80 -7.77
CA GLY A 16 -36.03 24.46 -6.57
C GLY A 16 -37.45 24.96 -6.71
N PHE A 17 -38.40 24.12 -6.35
CA PHE A 17 -39.82 24.50 -6.26
C PHE A 17 -40.20 24.66 -4.79
N GLU A 18 -40.84 25.77 -4.46
CA GLU A 18 -41.30 26.09 -3.13
C GLU A 18 -42.80 26.24 -3.16
N LEU A 19 -43.49 25.44 -2.35
CA LEU A 19 -44.93 25.51 -2.14
C LEU A 19 -45.18 25.83 -0.68
N GLY A 20 -45.87 26.92 -0.40
CA GLY A 20 -46.19 27.34 0.96
C GLY A 20 -47.63 27.77 1.07
N TYR A 21 -48.18 27.61 2.27
CA TYR A 21 -49.44 28.21 2.68
C TYR A 21 -49.19 29.21 3.80
N ARG A 22 -49.58 30.45 3.60
CA ARG A 22 -49.34 31.53 4.55
C ARG A 22 -50.64 32.03 5.14
N LEU A 23 -50.70 32.07 6.45
CA LEU A 23 -51.78 32.68 7.24
C LEU A 23 -51.25 34.00 7.82
N ASN A 24 -51.82 35.12 7.43
CA ASN A 24 -51.51 36.42 8.01
C ASN A 24 -52.74 36.96 8.72
N THR A 25 -52.56 37.50 9.92
CA THR A 25 -53.60 38.23 10.65
C THR A 25 -53.20 39.70 10.68
N ALA A 26 -54.04 40.56 10.12
CA ALA A 26 -53.83 41.99 10.17
C ALA A 26 -54.17 42.58 11.55
N ALA A 27 -53.65 43.74 11.86
CA ALA A 27 -53.85 44.43 13.18
C ALA A 27 -55.32 44.74 13.52
N GLY A 28 -56.27 44.60 12.55
CA GLY A 28 -57.71 44.73 12.76
C GLY A 28 -58.48 43.43 12.91
N GLY A 29 -57.78 42.26 13.08
CA GLY A 29 -58.42 40.96 13.26
C GLY A 29 -58.80 40.24 11.96
N GLU A 30 -58.57 40.86 10.80
CA GLU A 30 -58.83 40.22 9.50
C GLU A 30 -57.78 39.15 9.21
N ARG A 31 -58.21 37.97 8.78
CA ARG A 31 -57.37 36.83 8.44
C ARG A 31 -57.27 36.69 6.92
N PHE A 32 -56.06 36.77 6.41
CA PHE A 32 -55.76 36.54 4.99
C PHE A 32 -55.02 35.20 4.86
N ASN A 33 -55.53 34.32 4.01
CA ASN A 33 -54.92 33.05 3.65
C ASN A 33 -54.48 33.11 2.18
N GLY A 34 -53.28 32.62 1.91
CA GLY A 34 -52.77 32.58 0.55
C GLY A 34 -51.84 31.39 0.31
N PHE A 35 -51.87 30.90 -0.92
CA PHE A 35 -50.88 29.95 -1.38
C PHE A 35 -49.67 30.70 -1.96
N LEU A 36 -48.49 30.25 -1.58
CA LEU A 36 -47.24 30.74 -2.11
C LEU A 36 -46.65 29.67 -3.04
N VAL A 37 -46.38 30.05 -4.29
CA VAL A 37 -45.67 29.21 -5.24
C VAL A 37 -44.40 29.97 -5.62
N GLY A 38 -43.21 29.38 -5.32
CA GLY A 38 -41.92 29.96 -5.63
C GLY A 38 -41.12 29.03 -6.52
N ILE A 39 -40.38 29.60 -7.46
CA ILE A 39 -39.38 28.88 -8.23
C ILE A 39 -38.02 29.58 -8.00
N SER A 40 -37.06 28.85 -7.49
CA SER A 40 -35.70 29.31 -7.27
C SER A 40 -34.79 28.74 -8.35
N ILE A 41 -34.24 29.60 -9.20
CA ILE A 41 -33.33 29.19 -10.28
C ILE A 41 -31.93 29.67 -9.94
N PRO A 42 -30.99 28.79 -9.59
CA PRO A 42 -29.60 29.13 -9.26
C PRO A 42 -28.80 29.36 -10.57
N LEU A 43 -28.84 30.56 -11.14
CA LEU A 43 -28.26 30.86 -12.45
C LEU A 43 -26.73 30.70 -12.52
N PHE A 44 -25.99 31.07 -11.47
CA PHE A 44 -24.52 31.06 -11.51
C PHE A 44 -23.86 30.54 -10.23
N SER A 45 -24.59 30.37 -9.14
CA SER A 45 -24.04 30.10 -7.80
C SER A 45 -23.29 28.77 -7.69
N ASN A 46 -23.65 27.75 -8.47
CA ASN A 46 -23.12 26.38 -8.34
C ASN A 46 -22.06 26.01 -9.38
N ARG A 47 -21.75 26.88 -10.36
CA ARG A 47 -20.78 26.58 -11.44
C ARG A 47 -19.37 26.26 -10.90
N ASN A 48 -18.89 27.05 -9.93
CA ASN A 48 -17.57 26.87 -9.34
C ASN A 48 -17.52 25.64 -8.43
N TYR A 49 -18.59 25.35 -7.69
CA TYR A 49 -18.71 24.14 -6.87
C TYR A 49 -18.67 22.87 -7.72
N ILE A 50 -19.30 22.86 -8.89
CA ILE A 50 -19.26 21.73 -9.84
C ILE A 50 -17.86 21.55 -10.40
N LYS A 51 -17.18 22.66 -10.79
CA LYS A 51 -15.78 22.60 -11.25
C LYS A 51 -14.84 22.05 -10.17
N GLN A 52 -14.99 22.56 -8.96
CA GLN A 52 -14.21 22.08 -7.81
C GLN A 52 -14.45 20.59 -7.53
N ALA A 53 -15.72 20.15 -7.51
CA ALA A 53 -16.06 18.76 -7.30
C ALA A 53 -15.52 17.82 -8.38
N LYS A 54 -15.53 18.26 -9.65
CA LYS A 54 -14.91 17.52 -10.77
C LYS A 54 -13.39 17.43 -10.60
N ALA A 55 -12.73 18.53 -10.25
CA ALA A 55 -11.29 18.54 -10.01
C ALA A 55 -10.92 17.64 -8.84
N GLN A 56 -11.69 17.67 -7.75
CA GLN A 56 -11.50 16.79 -6.59
C GLN A 56 -11.71 15.32 -6.95
N THR A 57 -12.72 14.99 -7.77
CA THR A 57 -12.92 13.61 -8.23
C THR A 57 -11.72 13.14 -9.04
N ARG A 58 -11.26 13.93 -10.01
CA ARG A 58 -10.09 13.59 -10.82
C ARG A 58 -8.82 13.44 -9.99
N TYR A 59 -8.60 14.32 -9.02
CA TYR A 59 -7.48 14.21 -8.08
C TYR A 59 -7.52 12.88 -7.31
N THR A 60 -8.70 12.52 -6.79
CA THR A 60 -8.87 11.26 -6.03
C THR A 60 -8.69 10.02 -6.93
N GLU A 61 -9.12 10.08 -8.18
CA GLU A 61 -8.89 9.01 -9.17
C GLU A 61 -7.40 8.83 -9.46
N MET A 62 -6.68 9.93 -9.73
CA MET A 62 -5.23 9.89 -9.96
C MET A 62 -4.46 9.42 -8.70
N GLN A 63 -4.92 9.81 -7.52
CA GLN A 63 -4.32 9.36 -6.26
C GLN A 63 -4.53 7.85 -6.06
N LEU A 64 -5.71 7.31 -6.39
CA LEU A 64 -5.98 5.88 -6.34
C LEU A 64 -5.07 5.11 -7.32
N GLU A 65 -4.95 5.59 -8.56
CA GLU A 65 -4.09 4.98 -9.57
C GLU A 65 -2.62 4.99 -9.13
N SER A 66 -2.12 6.13 -8.65
CA SER A 66 -0.75 6.26 -8.12
C SER A 66 -0.50 5.32 -6.94
N THR A 67 -1.46 5.21 -6.02
CA THR A 67 -1.36 4.31 -4.87
C THR A 67 -1.34 2.85 -5.31
N SER A 68 -2.21 2.46 -6.25
CA SER A 68 -2.24 1.11 -6.80
C SER A 68 -0.93 0.74 -7.48
N PHE A 69 -0.40 1.65 -8.30
CA PHE A 69 0.91 1.46 -8.95
C PHE A 69 2.05 1.32 -7.94
N THR A 70 2.06 2.14 -6.89
CA THR A 70 3.08 2.06 -5.84
C THR A 70 3.03 0.73 -5.08
N VAL A 71 1.83 0.25 -4.76
CA VAL A 71 1.63 -1.05 -4.09
C VAL A 71 2.08 -2.20 -5.00
N GLU A 72 1.67 -2.19 -6.26
CA GLU A 72 2.04 -3.22 -7.23
C GLU A 72 3.55 -3.28 -7.46
N SER A 73 4.17 -2.11 -7.68
CA SER A 73 5.63 -2.01 -7.84
C SER A 73 6.38 -2.49 -6.59
N GLY A 74 5.89 -2.14 -5.40
CA GLY A 74 6.46 -2.59 -4.14
C GLY A 74 6.36 -4.10 -3.96
N LEU A 75 5.22 -4.70 -4.31
CA LEU A 75 5.04 -6.16 -4.28
C LEU A 75 5.97 -6.86 -5.27
N GLN A 76 6.09 -6.33 -6.49
CA GLN A 76 7.00 -6.89 -7.50
C GLN A 76 8.46 -6.83 -7.04
N GLN A 77 8.87 -5.73 -6.42
CA GLN A 77 10.21 -5.59 -5.86
C GLN A 77 10.47 -6.63 -4.75
N LEU A 78 9.55 -6.78 -3.79
CA LEU A 78 9.66 -7.78 -2.73
C LEU A 78 9.71 -9.21 -3.29
N TYR A 79 8.91 -9.50 -4.30
CA TYR A 79 8.92 -10.80 -4.97
C TYR A 79 10.28 -11.08 -5.62
N ASN A 80 10.81 -10.16 -6.41
CA ASN A 80 12.12 -10.29 -7.05
C ASN A 80 13.23 -10.43 -6.00
N GLN A 81 13.17 -9.68 -4.91
CA GLN A 81 14.10 -9.80 -3.79
C GLN A 81 14.02 -11.17 -3.12
N SER A 82 12.83 -11.75 -2.96
CA SER A 82 12.66 -13.08 -2.39
C SER A 82 13.31 -14.17 -3.25
N ILE A 83 13.18 -14.06 -4.58
CA ILE A 83 13.82 -14.98 -5.51
C ILE A 83 15.34 -14.88 -5.43
N ALA A 84 15.89 -13.67 -5.44
CA ALA A 84 17.34 -13.46 -5.37
C ALA A 84 17.92 -13.99 -4.04
N LEU A 85 17.27 -13.68 -2.91
CA LEU A 85 17.69 -14.19 -1.60
C LEU A 85 17.65 -15.72 -1.55
N LYS A 86 16.59 -16.35 -2.11
CA LYS A 86 16.48 -17.80 -2.15
C LYS A 86 17.60 -18.41 -2.99
N SER A 87 17.89 -17.88 -4.18
CA SER A 87 19.00 -18.35 -5.03
C SER A 87 20.34 -18.29 -4.28
N SER A 88 20.62 -17.15 -3.63
CA SER A 88 21.86 -17.02 -2.84
C SER A 88 21.91 -17.99 -1.65
N MET A 89 20.78 -18.24 -1.00
CA MET A 89 20.71 -19.24 0.09
C MET A 89 20.99 -20.64 -0.42
N ASP A 90 20.44 -21.01 -1.58
CA ASP A 90 20.64 -22.33 -2.18
C ASP A 90 22.11 -22.54 -2.54
N GLU A 91 22.78 -21.52 -3.12
CA GLU A 91 24.22 -21.52 -3.42
C GLU A 91 25.08 -21.72 -2.15
N TYR A 92 24.81 -20.96 -1.08
CA TYR A 92 25.52 -21.15 0.19
C TYR A 92 25.26 -22.51 0.81
N GLN A 93 24.03 -23.01 0.71
CA GLN A 93 23.68 -24.33 1.25
C GLN A 93 24.44 -25.44 0.52
N ASP A 94 24.58 -25.36 -0.79
CA ASP A 94 25.32 -26.33 -1.59
C ASP A 94 26.82 -26.31 -1.25
N VAL A 95 27.41 -25.13 -1.07
CA VAL A 95 28.77 -25.00 -0.60
C VAL A 95 28.95 -25.60 0.80
N LEU A 96 28.08 -25.30 1.74
CA LEU A 96 28.14 -25.81 3.10
C LEU A 96 27.93 -27.34 3.18
N LYS A 97 27.10 -27.92 2.29
CA LYS A 97 26.87 -29.37 2.19
C LYS A 97 28.02 -30.09 1.52
N SER A 98 28.53 -29.54 0.39
CA SER A 98 29.59 -30.16 -0.39
C SER A 98 30.90 -30.28 0.39
N GLN A 99 31.08 -29.39 1.32
CA GLN A 99 32.29 -29.35 2.14
C GLN A 99 32.14 -30.16 3.42
N ASN A 100 31.33 -31.13 3.67
CA ASN A 100 31.34 -31.92 4.91
C ASN A 100 32.54 -31.57 5.86
N SER A 101 32.79 -30.27 5.92
CA SER A 101 34.11 -29.67 5.94
C SER A 101 34.70 -29.72 7.35
N LEU A 102 33.90 -29.61 8.40
CA LEU A 102 34.45 -29.68 9.74
C LEU A 102 34.97 -31.10 10.08
N ALA A 103 34.24 -32.12 9.66
CA ALA A 103 34.66 -33.51 9.90
C ALA A 103 35.92 -33.88 9.07
N LEU A 104 35.97 -33.40 7.83
CA LEU A 104 37.10 -33.59 6.93
C LEU A 104 38.34 -32.78 7.39
N LEU A 105 38.14 -31.52 7.81
CA LEU A 105 39.21 -30.70 8.37
C LEU A 105 39.77 -31.30 9.66
N ASN A 106 38.95 -31.80 10.55
CA ASN A 106 39.39 -32.48 11.75
C ASN A 106 40.18 -33.75 11.43
N LYS A 107 39.76 -34.52 10.42
CA LYS A 107 40.49 -35.70 9.97
C LYS A 107 41.85 -35.33 9.29
N ALA A 108 41.85 -34.28 8.48
CA ALA A 108 43.06 -33.83 7.79
C ALA A 108 44.13 -33.32 8.77
N ILE A 109 43.77 -32.55 9.79
CA ILE A 109 44.69 -32.10 10.81
C ILE A 109 45.24 -33.27 11.67
N GLN A 110 44.36 -34.21 12.02
CA GLN A 110 44.76 -35.40 12.80
C GLN A 110 45.71 -36.29 12.03
N SER A 111 45.57 -36.37 10.69
CA SER A 111 46.47 -37.13 9.83
C SER A 111 47.72 -36.33 9.36
N GLY A 112 47.88 -35.08 9.81
CA GLY A 112 49.00 -34.24 9.46
C GLY A 112 49.01 -33.76 8.00
N GLN A 113 47.84 -33.81 7.29
CA GLN A 113 47.73 -33.39 5.89
C GLN A 113 47.61 -31.88 5.74
N ILE A 114 47.19 -31.17 6.78
CA ILE A 114 47.14 -29.70 6.81
C ILE A 114 47.83 -29.17 8.06
N SER A 115 48.37 -27.98 7.97
CA SER A 115 48.92 -27.28 9.13
C SER A 115 47.85 -26.72 10.06
N MET A 116 48.22 -26.42 11.29
CA MET A 116 47.34 -25.80 12.29
C MET A 116 46.83 -24.43 11.77
N ILE A 117 47.66 -23.68 11.03
CA ILE A 117 47.29 -22.37 10.47
C ILE A 117 46.19 -22.54 9.41
N GLU A 118 46.38 -23.46 8.46
CA GLU A 118 45.38 -23.78 7.42
C GLU A 118 44.09 -24.25 8.05
N TYR A 119 44.14 -25.13 9.05
CA TYR A 119 42.97 -25.55 9.76
C TYR A 119 42.18 -24.38 10.34
N PHE A 120 42.82 -23.45 11.05
CA PHE A 120 42.12 -22.29 11.62
C PHE A 120 41.54 -21.35 10.56
N VAL A 121 42.24 -21.14 9.43
CA VAL A 121 41.76 -20.33 8.32
C VAL A 121 40.48 -20.97 7.74
N ASP A 122 40.52 -22.26 7.45
CA ASP A 122 39.38 -22.98 6.85
C ASP A 122 38.16 -23.06 7.80
N VAL A 123 38.40 -23.35 9.08
CA VAL A 123 37.34 -23.35 10.11
C VAL A 123 36.70 -21.95 10.24
N THR A 124 37.51 -20.90 10.23
CA THR A 124 37.00 -19.52 10.28
C THR A 124 36.16 -19.19 9.05
N THR A 125 36.64 -19.57 7.88
CA THR A 125 35.91 -19.38 6.60
C THR A 125 34.59 -20.14 6.59
N TYR A 126 34.58 -21.37 7.12
CA TYR A 126 33.35 -22.15 7.26
C TYR A 126 32.32 -21.45 8.15
N TYR A 127 32.72 -21.01 9.35
CA TYR A 127 31.81 -20.30 10.25
C TYR A 127 31.32 -18.98 9.69
N GLN A 128 32.16 -18.27 8.96
CA GLN A 128 31.77 -17.04 8.28
C GLN A 128 30.74 -17.30 7.18
N SER A 129 30.92 -18.37 6.42
CA SER A 129 29.94 -18.80 5.39
C SER A 129 28.61 -19.20 6.02
N MET A 130 28.64 -19.92 7.14
CA MET A 130 27.45 -20.28 7.92
C MET A 130 26.73 -19.04 8.45
N GLN A 131 27.47 -18.06 8.97
CA GLN A 131 26.90 -16.80 9.45
C GLN A 131 26.23 -16.01 8.32
N ASN A 132 26.87 -15.93 7.15
CA ASN A 132 26.29 -15.30 5.97
C ASN A 132 24.98 -16.00 5.53
N TYR A 133 24.98 -17.32 5.51
CA TYR A 133 23.77 -18.11 5.23
C TYR A 133 22.61 -17.78 6.19
N LEU A 134 22.89 -17.73 7.48
CA LEU A 134 21.88 -17.39 8.49
C LEU A 134 21.37 -15.95 8.34
N GLN A 135 22.22 -15.01 7.96
CA GLN A 135 21.82 -13.64 7.64
C GLN A 135 20.89 -13.59 6.42
N LEU A 136 21.23 -14.29 5.34
CA LEU A 136 20.37 -14.39 4.14
C LEU A 136 19.01 -15.03 4.50
N GLN A 137 19.02 -16.09 5.29
CA GLN A 137 17.80 -16.74 5.77
C GLN A 137 16.90 -15.76 6.55
N ASN A 138 17.49 -14.98 7.45
CA ASN A 138 16.75 -13.96 8.21
C ASN A 138 16.16 -12.89 7.28
N GLN A 139 16.93 -12.41 6.30
CA GLN A 139 16.44 -11.44 5.33
C GLN A 139 15.30 -12.03 4.47
N TYR A 140 15.45 -13.27 4.01
CA TYR A 140 14.41 -13.95 3.26
C TYR A 140 13.11 -14.06 4.06
N GLN A 141 13.18 -14.47 5.33
CA GLN A 141 12.00 -14.56 6.19
C GLN A 141 11.32 -13.20 6.41
N LYS A 142 12.09 -12.11 6.54
CA LYS A 142 11.55 -10.75 6.64
C LYS A 142 10.81 -10.33 5.37
N VAL A 143 11.37 -10.60 4.20
CA VAL A 143 10.74 -10.30 2.90
C VAL A 143 9.48 -11.13 2.74
N MET A 144 9.51 -12.42 3.08
CA MET A 144 8.32 -13.28 3.04
C MET A 144 7.21 -12.78 3.98
N ALA A 145 7.55 -12.37 5.20
CA ALA A 145 6.59 -11.78 6.13
C ALA A 145 5.93 -10.51 5.58
N GLN A 146 6.69 -9.66 4.86
CA GLN A 146 6.14 -8.48 4.20
C GLN A 146 5.22 -8.84 3.04
N LEU A 147 5.55 -9.86 2.24
CA LEU A 147 4.68 -10.35 1.15
C LEU A 147 3.38 -10.94 1.69
N TYR A 148 3.44 -11.72 2.77
CA TYR A 148 2.25 -12.32 3.37
C TYR A 148 1.32 -11.29 4.02
N LYS A 149 1.82 -10.14 4.45
CA LYS A 149 0.98 -9.04 4.96
C LYS A 149 -0.08 -8.59 3.94
N TYR A 150 0.19 -8.70 2.66
CA TYR A 150 -0.73 -8.30 1.59
C TYR A 150 -1.67 -9.44 1.15
N LYS A 151 -1.53 -10.64 1.73
CA LYS A 151 -2.39 -11.80 1.44
C LYS A 151 -3.58 -11.92 2.40
N LEU A 152 -3.54 -11.18 3.51
CA LEU A 152 -4.62 -11.06 4.49
C LEU A 152 -5.56 -9.92 4.13
#